data_89cab14c456c773b7076791d82d3b546
#
_entry.id   89cab14c456c773b7076791d82d3b546
#
_cell.length_a   1.000
_cell.length_b   1.000
_cell.length_c   1.000
_cell.angle_alpha   90.00
_cell.angle_beta   90.00
_cell.angle_gamma   90.00
#
_symmetry.space_group_name_H-M   'P 1'
#
loop_
_entity.id
_entity.type
_entity.pdbx_description
1 polymer ?
#
loop_
_entity_poly.entity_id
_entity_poly.type
_entity_poly.pdbx_seq_one_letter_code
_entity_poly.pdbx_strand_id
1 'polypeptide(L)'
;NNANATLGQNWATNFNTPADPAVHDSWKGTNMGDVFGIAIDADKNVYFSATKAISSSGSTGTSAGVAGDGGVYKMDANTWMVTPFIFTGNGANEIPNQGNGLGNIAYDKWNNQLFITNFEDGNIYRFDMQGNLLSTFDPFAANSTELGTFSGHGEALWGINVYGDVDGVKVYFSLWTEDNSLSDPSGDNNSVWSVDLDATGDFTGSESLCFALEDNTGSFMSGIVGASYPISDIAFSSDGKMYVCEK
;
A
#
# COMPACT_ATOMS: atom_id res chain seq x y z
N ASN A 1 0.66 22.10 14.89
CA ASN A 1 -0.59 21.92 15.64
C ASN A 1 -1.58 23.00 15.20
N ASN A 2 -2.41 22.70 14.21
CA ASN A 2 -3.49 23.59 13.83
C ASN A 2 -4.64 23.43 14.84
N ALA A 3 -4.71 24.32 15.83
CA ALA A 3 -5.70 24.28 16.89
C ALA A 3 -7.16 24.46 16.41
N ASN A 4 -7.37 24.68 15.11
CA ASN A 4 -8.68 24.94 14.51
C ASN A 4 -9.20 23.78 13.66
N ALA A 5 -8.49 22.65 13.58
CA ALA A 5 -9.00 21.48 12.87
C ALA A 5 -10.14 20.83 13.67
N THR A 6 -11.36 20.97 13.21
CA THR A 6 -12.52 20.28 13.79
C THR A 6 -12.53 18.83 13.26
N LEU A 7 -12.68 17.86 14.16
CA LEU A 7 -12.85 16.45 13.79
C LEU A 7 -13.97 16.32 12.74
N GLY A 8 -13.64 15.66 11.63
CA GLY A 8 -14.57 15.46 10.50
C GLY A 8 -14.49 16.49 9.38
N GLN A 9 -13.63 17.49 9.47
CA GLN A 9 -13.32 18.35 8.33
C GLN A 9 -12.28 17.69 7.44
N ASN A 10 -12.54 17.72 6.14
CA ASN A 10 -11.54 17.32 5.14
C ASN A 10 -10.27 18.18 5.36
N TRP A 11 -9.21 17.56 5.81
CA TRP A 11 -7.95 18.24 6.11
C TRP A 11 -7.41 19.02 4.89
N ALA A 12 -7.70 18.56 3.66
CA ALA A 12 -7.32 19.22 2.43
C ALA A 12 -7.96 20.63 2.27
N THR A 13 -9.11 20.88 2.88
CA THR A 13 -9.75 22.20 2.83
C THR A 13 -9.24 23.18 3.90
N ASN A 14 -8.70 22.66 5.00
CA ASN A 14 -8.22 23.47 6.12
C ASN A 14 -6.75 23.86 6.03
N PHE A 15 -5.95 23.07 5.29
CA PHE A 15 -4.52 23.35 5.06
C PHE A 15 -4.25 24.25 3.85
N ASN A 16 -5.28 24.66 3.13
CA ASN A 16 -5.19 25.47 1.91
C ASN A 16 -5.37 26.98 2.13
N THR A 17 -5.23 27.48 3.34
CA THR A 17 -5.17 28.91 3.50
C THR A 17 -3.79 29.42 3.09
N PRO A 18 -3.69 30.44 2.22
CA PRO A 18 -2.40 30.98 1.78
C PRO A 18 -1.50 31.52 2.89
N ALA A 19 -1.95 31.45 4.13
CA ALA A 19 -1.29 32.01 5.31
C ALA A 19 -0.61 30.93 6.19
N ASP A 20 -0.70 29.63 5.87
CA ASP A 20 0.02 28.62 6.63
C ASP A 20 1.34 28.24 5.93
N PRO A 21 2.49 28.77 6.40
CA PRO A 21 3.78 28.48 5.79
C PRO A 21 4.24 27.02 5.96
N ALA A 22 3.47 26.20 6.69
CA ALA A 22 3.79 24.80 6.93
C ALA A 22 3.27 23.86 5.83
N VAL A 23 2.46 24.35 4.90
CA VAL A 23 1.86 23.50 3.85
C VAL A 23 2.36 23.94 2.48
N HIS A 24 3.09 23.05 1.83
CA HIS A 24 3.55 23.29 0.46
C HIS A 24 2.36 23.18 -0.52
N ASP A 25 2.32 24.05 -1.54
CA ASP A 25 1.23 24.10 -2.54
C ASP A 25 1.02 22.78 -3.31
N SER A 26 2.05 21.94 -3.41
CA SER A 26 1.94 20.62 -4.05
C SER A 26 1.18 19.56 -3.23
N TRP A 27 0.89 19.83 -1.94
CA TRP A 27 0.22 18.90 -1.02
C TRP A 27 -1.31 18.94 -1.10
N LYS A 28 -1.85 19.27 -2.24
CA LYS A 28 -3.30 19.34 -2.46
C LYS A 28 -3.83 17.99 -2.92
N GLY A 29 -5.02 17.60 -2.48
CA GLY A 29 -5.69 16.39 -2.93
C GLY A 29 -5.90 16.35 -4.45
N THR A 30 -6.05 17.51 -5.11
CA THR A 30 -6.08 17.61 -6.57
C THR A 30 -4.78 17.21 -7.24
N ASN A 31 -3.65 17.29 -6.53
CA ASN A 31 -2.33 16.92 -7.04
C ASN A 31 -1.97 15.48 -6.69
N MET A 32 -2.22 15.05 -5.45
CA MET A 32 -1.81 13.73 -4.95
C MET A 32 -2.93 12.69 -4.95
N GLY A 33 -4.19 13.13 -4.97
CA GLY A 33 -5.33 12.24 -4.76
C GLY A 33 -5.44 11.77 -3.30
N ASP A 34 -6.10 10.63 -3.13
CA ASP A 34 -6.17 9.94 -1.85
C ASP A 34 -4.93 9.08 -1.68
N VAL A 35 -4.29 9.21 -0.52
CA VAL A 35 -3.03 8.53 -0.20
C VAL A 35 -3.29 7.47 0.85
N PHE A 36 -2.71 6.30 0.65
CA PHE A 36 -2.79 5.21 1.62
C PHE A 36 -1.41 4.80 2.14
N GLY A 37 -0.53 4.28 1.27
CA GLY A 37 0.79 3.82 1.65
C GLY A 37 1.80 4.96 1.79
N ILE A 38 2.71 4.82 2.76
CA ILE A 38 3.79 5.79 3.01
C ILE A 38 5.10 5.04 3.25
N ALA A 39 6.15 5.41 2.51
CA ALA A 39 7.51 4.95 2.73
C ALA A 39 8.49 6.12 2.82
N ILE A 40 9.60 5.93 3.55
CA ILE A 40 10.65 6.95 3.71
C ILE A 40 11.99 6.33 3.33
N ASP A 41 12.71 6.95 2.39
CA ASP A 41 14.03 6.49 1.98
C ASP A 41 15.16 6.95 2.92
N ALA A 42 16.38 6.51 2.62
CA ALA A 42 17.56 6.87 3.41
C ALA A 42 17.88 8.37 3.39
N ASP A 43 17.49 9.07 2.32
CA ASP A 43 17.65 10.52 2.14
C ASP A 43 16.49 11.32 2.75
N LYS A 44 15.54 10.64 3.41
CA LYS A 44 14.34 11.18 4.05
C LYS A 44 13.30 11.74 3.06
N ASN A 45 13.37 11.38 1.80
CA ASN A 45 12.26 11.61 0.89
C ASN A 45 11.09 10.70 1.30
N VAL A 46 9.87 11.19 1.12
CA VAL A 46 8.67 10.43 1.45
C VAL A 46 7.95 10.03 0.16
N TYR A 47 7.56 8.77 0.08
CA TYR A 47 6.83 8.21 -1.05
C TYR A 47 5.41 7.89 -0.60
N PHE A 48 4.44 8.13 -1.50
CA PHE A 48 3.02 7.94 -1.24
C PHE A 48 2.40 7.14 -2.38
N SER A 49 1.68 6.07 -2.06
CA SER A 49 0.85 5.37 -3.04
C SER A 49 -0.55 5.97 -3.11
N ALA A 50 -1.03 6.24 -4.33
CA ALA A 50 -2.40 6.68 -4.55
C ALA A 50 -3.37 5.50 -4.53
N THR A 51 -4.53 5.67 -3.92
CA THR A 51 -5.57 4.64 -3.86
C THR A 51 -6.96 5.22 -4.06
N LYS A 52 -7.87 4.41 -4.59
CA LYS A 52 -9.31 4.67 -4.59
C LYS A 52 -10.07 3.58 -3.84
N ALA A 53 -9.36 2.56 -3.34
CA ALA A 53 -9.94 1.38 -2.72
C ALA A 53 -10.83 1.69 -1.50
N ILE A 54 -10.57 2.81 -0.82
CA ILE A 54 -11.26 3.19 0.43
C ILE A 54 -12.23 4.36 0.21
N SER A 55 -12.52 4.67 -1.03
CA SER A 55 -13.51 5.69 -1.37
C SER A 55 -14.89 5.30 -0.85
N SER A 56 -15.47 6.13 0.03
CA SER A 56 -16.86 5.97 0.41
C SER A 56 -17.74 6.07 -0.83
N SER A 57 -18.51 5.03 -1.10
CA SER A 57 -19.40 4.92 -2.26
C SER A 57 -20.17 6.20 -2.51
N GLY A 58 -20.01 6.81 -3.68
CA GLY A 58 -20.78 7.95 -4.15
C GLY A 58 -20.10 9.31 -4.07
N SER A 59 -18.87 9.43 -3.61
CA SER A 59 -18.15 10.68 -3.69
C SER A 59 -17.52 10.85 -5.07
N THR A 60 -18.01 11.82 -5.84
CA THR A 60 -17.45 12.24 -7.13
C THR A 60 -16.08 12.95 -6.99
N GLY A 61 -15.38 12.75 -5.88
CA GLY A 61 -14.17 13.47 -5.51
C GLY A 61 -12.93 12.64 -5.20
N THR A 62 -13.00 11.31 -5.31
CA THR A 62 -11.80 10.49 -5.15
C THR A 62 -10.98 10.54 -6.43
N SER A 63 -9.77 11.02 -6.29
CA SER A 63 -8.84 11.18 -7.40
C SER A 63 -7.53 10.49 -7.06
N ALA A 64 -6.95 9.82 -8.02
CA ALA A 64 -5.55 9.38 -7.92
C ALA A 64 -4.56 10.54 -8.10
N GLY A 65 -5.07 11.76 -8.22
CA GLY A 65 -4.25 12.95 -8.47
C GLY A 65 -3.67 12.96 -9.89
N VAL A 66 -2.63 13.76 -10.06
CA VAL A 66 -2.02 13.97 -11.39
C VAL A 66 -1.18 12.79 -11.89
N ALA A 67 -0.80 11.87 -10.99
CA ALA A 67 -0.06 10.67 -11.37
C ALA A 67 -0.97 9.55 -11.94
N GLY A 68 -2.28 9.66 -11.79
CA GLY A 68 -3.23 8.65 -12.26
C GLY A 68 -3.40 7.46 -11.30
N ASP A 69 -4.17 6.46 -11.72
CA ASP A 69 -4.69 5.41 -10.85
C ASP A 69 -3.60 4.46 -10.29
N GLY A 70 -2.51 4.22 -11.01
CA GLY A 70 -1.31 3.50 -10.55
C GLY A 70 -0.23 4.44 -10.00
N GLY A 71 -0.61 5.61 -9.50
CA GLY A 71 0.31 6.68 -9.17
C GLY A 71 1.05 6.52 -7.84
N VAL A 72 2.35 6.81 -7.85
CA VAL A 72 3.18 7.02 -6.66
C VAL A 72 3.77 8.41 -6.73
N TYR A 73 3.77 9.10 -5.60
CA TYR A 73 4.32 10.44 -5.44
C TYR A 73 5.57 10.42 -4.58
N LYS A 74 6.49 11.33 -4.86
CA LYS A 74 7.68 11.57 -4.05
C LYS A 74 7.64 12.99 -3.51
N MET A 75 7.81 13.13 -2.20
CA MET A 75 8.10 14.39 -1.54
C MET A 75 9.62 14.49 -1.31
N ASP A 76 10.23 15.50 -1.87
CA ASP A 76 11.65 15.80 -1.66
C ASP A 76 11.89 16.33 -0.25
N ALA A 77 12.86 15.75 0.46
CA ALA A 77 13.15 16.08 1.86
C ALA A 77 13.64 17.51 2.10
N ASN A 78 14.22 18.17 1.09
CA ASN A 78 14.79 19.50 1.22
C ASN A 78 13.83 20.60 0.82
N THR A 79 13.05 20.36 -0.24
CA THR A 79 12.13 21.35 -0.82
C THR A 79 10.69 21.17 -0.37
N TRP A 80 10.35 19.97 0.17
CA TRP A 80 9.00 19.57 0.57
C TRP A 80 8.02 19.52 -0.61
N MET A 81 8.53 19.65 -1.82
CA MET A 81 7.73 19.57 -3.03
C MET A 81 7.34 18.11 -3.32
N VAL A 82 6.06 17.88 -3.57
CA VAL A 82 5.52 16.59 -4.01
C VAL A 82 5.39 16.59 -5.52
N THR A 83 5.93 15.55 -6.16
CA THR A 83 5.87 15.33 -7.61
C THR A 83 5.47 13.89 -7.91
N PRO A 84 4.84 13.61 -9.07
CA PRO A 84 4.69 12.24 -9.56
C PRO A 84 6.06 11.55 -9.65
N PHE A 85 6.12 10.31 -9.16
CA PHE A 85 7.31 9.46 -9.21
C PHE A 85 7.08 8.26 -10.13
N ILE A 86 5.96 7.55 -9.97
CA ILE A 86 5.44 6.57 -10.90
C ILE A 86 4.07 7.08 -11.35
N PHE A 87 3.76 7.05 -12.64
CA PHE A 87 2.52 7.65 -13.15
C PHE A 87 2.02 6.95 -14.40
N THR A 88 0.71 6.99 -14.59
CA THR A 88 0.03 6.46 -15.78
C THR A 88 0.53 7.17 -17.04
N GLY A 89 0.90 6.38 -18.07
CA GLY A 89 1.47 6.90 -19.31
C GLY A 89 3.00 6.94 -19.33
N ASN A 90 3.68 6.42 -18.27
CA ASN A 90 5.14 6.31 -18.20
C ASN A 90 5.68 5.07 -18.95
N GLY A 91 4.89 4.48 -19.82
CA GLY A 91 5.28 3.34 -20.64
C GLY A 91 5.58 2.08 -19.81
N ALA A 92 6.79 1.52 -19.96
CA ALA A 92 7.17 0.30 -19.25
C ALA A 92 7.37 0.51 -17.73
N ASN A 93 7.42 1.74 -17.26
CA ASN A 93 7.65 2.10 -15.86
C ASN A 93 6.35 2.52 -15.14
N GLU A 94 5.19 2.15 -15.64
CA GLU A 94 3.92 2.38 -14.98
C GLU A 94 3.43 1.11 -14.25
N ILE A 95 2.59 1.29 -13.24
CA ILE A 95 1.82 0.21 -12.63
C ILE A 95 0.47 0.19 -13.33
N PRO A 96 0.11 -0.90 -14.04
CA PRO A 96 -1.19 -1.01 -14.69
C PRO A 96 -2.32 -0.88 -13.66
N ASN A 97 -3.23 0.06 -13.87
CA ASN A 97 -4.37 0.27 -12.98
C ASN A 97 -5.49 1.00 -13.72
N GLN A 98 -6.74 0.55 -13.54
CA GLN A 98 -7.92 1.09 -14.22
C GLN A 98 -8.87 1.82 -13.27
N GLY A 99 -8.48 2.02 -12.01
CA GLY A 99 -9.26 2.84 -11.10
C GLY A 99 -9.35 2.41 -9.65
N ASN A 100 -8.86 1.22 -9.28
CA ASN A 100 -8.91 0.77 -7.89
C ASN A 100 -7.76 1.35 -7.04
N GLY A 101 -6.66 1.71 -7.69
CA GLY A 101 -5.51 2.28 -7.04
C GLY A 101 -4.58 1.24 -6.43
N LEU A 102 -3.58 1.72 -5.73
CA LEU A 102 -2.53 0.92 -5.13
C LEU A 102 -2.87 0.57 -3.67
N GLY A 103 -2.24 -0.46 -3.17
CA GLY A 103 -2.18 -0.78 -1.75
C GLY A 103 -1.10 0.05 -1.05
N ASN A 104 -0.26 -0.62 -0.27
CA ASN A 104 0.80 0.02 0.49
C ASN A 104 2.13 0.07 -0.30
N ILE A 105 3.12 0.78 0.25
CA ILE A 105 4.45 0.94 -0.32
C ILE A 105 5.51 0.72 0.77
N ALA A 106 6.59 0.03 0.44
CA ALA A 106 7.70 -0.22 1.35
C ALA A 106 9.04 0.16 0.72
N TYR A 107 9.93 0.73 1.52
CA TYR A 107 11.31 0.99 1.13
C TYR A 107 12.24 -0.11 1.64
N ASP A 108 12.95 -0.74 0.72
CA ASP A 108 14.03 -1.67 1.02
C ASP A 108 15.36 -0.92 1.17
N LYS A 109 15.78 -0.75 2.39
CA LYS A 109 17.02 -0.04 2.73
C LYS A 109 18.30 -0.83 2.39
N TRP A 110 18.20 -2.15 2.20
CA TRP A 110 19.36 -3.00 1.92
C TRP A 110 19.74 -2.94 0.44
N ASN A 111 18.76 -2.88 -0.44
CA ASN A 111 18.96 -2.84 -1.89
C ASN A 111 18.59 -1.48 -2.52
N ASN A 112 18.15 -0.50 -1.70
CA ASN A 112 17.81 0.86 -2.12
C ASN A 112 16.76 0.86 -3.24
N GLN A 113 15.57 0.33 -2.93
CA GLN A 113 14.47 0.13 -3.86
C GLN A 113 13.11 0.23 -3.18
N LEU A 114 12.04 0.25 -3.96
CA LEU A 114 10.65 0.31 -3.48
C LEU A 114 9.88 -0.92 -3.92
N PHE A 115 9.00 -1.39 -3.05
CA PHE A 115 7.98 -2.40 -3.35
C PHE A 115 6.59 -1.81 -3.15
N ILE A 116 5.68 -2.04 -4.09
CA ILE A 116 4.33 -1.49 -4.10
C ILE A 116 3.34 -2.63 -4.36
N THR A 117 2.32 -2.78 -3.53
CA THR A 117 1.20 -3.69 -3.80
C THR A 117 0.17 -3.00 -4.68
N ASN A 118 -0.38 -3.73 -5.64
CA ASN A 118 -1.45 -3.26 -6.49
C ASN A 118 -2.74 -4.03 -6.19
N PHE A 119 -3.78 -3.31 -5.75
CA PHE A 119 -5.08 -3.89 -5.46
C PHE A 119 -5.79 -4.47 -6.67
N GLU A 120 -5.46 -3.98 -7.86
CA GLU A 120 -6.22 -4.33 -9.05
C GLU A 120 -5.80 -5.67 -9.66
N ASP A 121 -4.50 -5.99 -9.61
CA ASP A 121 -3.98 -7.20 -10.24
C ASP A 121 -3.34 -8.20 -9.26
N GLY A 122 -3.30 -7.88 -7.97
CA GLY A 122 -2.74 -8.76 -6.96
C GLY A 122 -1.22 -8.90 -7.00
N ASN A 123 -0.52 -8.04 -7.70
CA ASN A 123 0.93 -8.12 -7.88
C ASN A 123 1.70 -7.19 -6.93
N ILE A 124 2.97 -7.51 -6.71
CA ILE A 124 3.96 -6.66 -6.06
C ILE A 124 4.92 -6.15 -7.13
N TYR A 125 5.01 -4.82 -7.23
CA TYR A 125 5.88 -4.13 -8.18
C TYR A 125 7.14 -3.65 -7.51
N ARG A 126 8.31 -3.94 -8.10
CA ARG A 126 9.63 -3.54 -7.62
C ARG A 126 10.20 -2.43 -8.49
N PHE A 127 10.57 -1.30 -7.88
CA PHE A 127 11.13 -0.14 -8.57
C PHE A 127 12.45 0.29 -7.98
N ASP A 128 13.35 0.80 -8.84
CA ASP A 128 14.51 1.54 -8.36
C ASP A 128 14.13 2.95 -7.85
N MET A 129 15.10 3.64 -7.24
CA MET A 129 14.88 5.00 -6.72
C MET A 129 14.84 6.07 -7.81
N GLN A 130 14.93 5.71 -9.07
CA GLN A 130 14.73 6.54 -10.25
C GLN A 130 13.33 6.36 -10.88
N GLY A 131 12.53 5.42 -10.36
CA GLY A 131 11.19 5.11 -10.87
C GLY A 131 11.20 4.16 -12.07
N ASN A 132 12.28 3.41 -12.28
CA ASN A 132 12.30 2.35 -13.28
C ASN A 132 11.76 1.05 -12.68
N LEU A 133 10.84 0.41 -13.39
CA LEU A 133 10.35 -0.92 -13.03
C LEU A 133 11.48 -1.94 -13.19
N LEU A 134 11.80 -2.67 -12.14
CA LEU A 134 12.84 -3.70 -12.12
C LEU A 134 12.26 -5.09 -12.34
N SER A 135 11.20 -5.43 -11.60
CA SER A 135 10.50 -6.72 -11.70
C SER A 135 9.11 -6.63 -11.10
N THR A 136 8.30 -7.65 -11.37
CA THR A 136 6.97 -7.82 -10.81
C THR A 136 6.88 -9.24 -10.25
N PHE A 137 6.24 -9.38 -9.11
CA PHE A 137 6.00 -10.67 -8.47
C PHE A 137 4.49 -10.88 -8.29
N ASP A 138 3.99 -11.98 -8.84
CA ASP A 138 2.65 -12.47 -8.65
C ASP A 138 2.70 -13.64 -7.67
N PRO A 139 2.32 -13.43 -6.39
CA PRO A 139 2.44 -14.47 -5.38
C PRO A 139 1.45 -15.59 -5.56
N PHE A 140 0.33 -15.36 -6.25
CA PHE A 140 -0.75 -16.32 -6.40
C PHE A 140 -1.07 -16.63 -7.86
N ALA A 141 -0.05 -16.68 -8.72
CA ALA A 141 -0.15 -16.84 -10.17
C ALA A 141 -1.06 -18.00 -10.66
N ALA A 142 -1.33 -18.98 -9.80
CA ALA A 142 -2.26 -20.06 -10.13
C ALA A 142 -3.74 -19.64 -10.17
N ASN A 143 -4.05 -18.48 -9.58
CA ASN A 143 -5.40 -17.97 -9.43
C ASN A 143 -5.63 -16.67 -10.24
N SER A 144 -4.75 -16.39 -11.22
CA SER A 144 -4.65 -15.11 -11.95
C SER A 144 -5.97 -14.38 -12.13
N THR A 145 -6.03 -13.16 -11.65
CA THR A 145 -7.19 -12.30 -11.74
C THR A 145 -7.15 -11.41 -12.96
N GLU A 146 -8.33 -11.12 -13.46
CA GLU A 146 -8.51 -10.19 -14.58
C GLU A 146 -8.42 -8.73 -14.09
N LEU A 147 -7.68 -7.90 -14.82
CA LEU A 147 -7.64 -6.45 -14.64
C LEU A 147 -9.05 -5.85 -14.74
N GLY A 148 -9.38 -4.89 -13.88
CA GLY A 148 -10.57 -4.05 -14.04
C GLY A 148 -11.62 -4.07 -12.93
N THR A 149 -11.49 -4.99 -12.00
CA THR A 149 -12.18 -4.97 -10.70
C THR A 149 -11.14 -5.30 -9.66
N PHE A 150 -11.38 -5.10 -8.38
CA PHE A 150 -10.48 -5.64 -7.38
C PHE A 150 -10.04 -7.04 -7.77
N SER A 151 -8.74 -7.32 -7.63
CA SER A 151 -8.26 -8.69 -7.65
C SER A 151 -9.22 -9.51 -6.80
N GLY A 152 -9.63 -10.65 -7.30
CA GLY A 152 -10.59 -11.51 -6.59
C GLY A 152 -10.14 -11.71 -5.15
N HIS A 153 -11.07 -11.93 -4.27
CA HIS A 153 -10.74 -12.28 -2.91
C HIS A 153 -9.79 -13.48 -2.91
N GLY A 154 -8.74 -13.42 -2.11
CA GLY A 154 -7.65 -14.38 -2.17
C GLY A 154 -6.44 -13.97 -3.00
N GLU A 155 -6.50 -12.82 -3.69
CA GLU A 155 -5.36 -12.23 -4.41
C GLU A 155 -5.19 -10.74 -4.11
N ALA A 156 -6.08 -10.13 -3.31
CA ALA A 156 -5.98 -8.72 -2.95
C ALA A 156 -4.83 -8.51 -1.96
N LEU A 157 -3.77 -7.86 -2.43
CA LEU A 157 -2.60 -7.53 -1.60
C LEU A 157 -2.71 -6.11 -1.06
N TRP A 158 -2.54 -5.95 0.26
CA TRP A 158 -2.70 -4.66 0.89
C TRP A 158 -1.44 -4.15 1.60
N GLY A 159 -1.21 -4.61 2.85
CA GLY A 159 -0.02 -4.23 3.61
C GLY A 159 1.25 -4.81 3.00
N ILE A 160 2.34 -4.06 3.05
CA ILE A 160 3.67 -4.52 2.60
C ILE A 160 4.75 -3.90 3.47
N ASN A 161 5.79 -4.67 3.77
CA ASN A 161 7.03 -4.17 4.36
C ASN A 161 8.22 -5.04 3.98
N VAL A 162 9.41 -4.52 4.20
CA VAL A 162 10.67 -5.24 3.99
C VAL A 162 11.41 -5.35 5.30
N TYR A 163 11.84 -6.56 5.63
CA TYR A 163 12.71 -6.80 6.79
C TYR A 163 13.85 -7.73 6.41
N GLY A 164 15.02 -7.44 6.95
CA GLY A 164 16.22 -8.24 6.76
C GLY A 164 16.96 -8.46 8.05
N ASP A 165 17.49 -9.66 8.21
CA ASP A 165 18.32 -10.10 9.32
C ASP A 165 19.49 -10.95 8.81
N VAL A 166 20.04 -11.81 9.68
CA VAL A 166 21.19 -12.69 9.36
C VAL A 166 20.83 -13.78 8.33
N ASP A 167 19.56 -14.09 8.18
CA ASP A 167 19.05 -15.12 7.27
C ASP A 167 18.72 -14.55 5.88
N GLY A 168 18.75 -13.23 5.72
CA GLY A 168 18.53 -12.54 4.45
C GLY A 168 17.47 -11.43 4.53
N VAL A 169 17.09 -10.94 3.36
CA VAL A 169 16.06 -9.89 3.22
C VAL A 169 14.80 -10.52 2.63
N LYS A 170 13.65 -10.18 3.20
CA LYS A 170 12.34 -10.65 2.73
C LYS A 170 11.37 -9.48 2.57
N VAL A 171 10.50 -9.61 1.57
CA VAL A 171 9.29 -8.79 1.46
C VAL A 171 8.16 -9.53 2.16
N TYR A 172 7.47 -8.84 3.07
CA TYR A 172 6.28 -9.32 3.76
C TYR A 172 5.08 -8.57 3.23
N PHE A 173 4.00 -9.30 2.95
CA PHE A 173 2.78 -8.72 2.40
C PHE A 173 1.55 -9.40 3.00
N SER A 174 0.44 -8.66 3.03
CA SER A 174 -0.82 -9.19 3.51
C SER A 174 -1.72 -9.58 2.37
N LEU A 175 -2.40 -10.70 2.56
CA LEU A 175 -3.46 -11.19 1.70
C LEU A 175 -4.81 -10.84 2.31
N TRP A 176 -5.65 -10.15 1.55
CA TRP A 176 -7.02 -9.87 1.91
C TRP A 176 -7.95 -10.89 1.27
N THR A 177 -8.63 -11.65 2.10
CA THR A 177 -9.66 -12.62 1.72
C THR A 177 -11.06 -12.04 1.95
N GLU A 178 -12.11 -12.74 1.56
CA GLU A 178 -13.51 -12.35 1.88
C GLU A 178 -13.91 -12.67 3.32
N ASP A 179 -13.02 -13.14 4.15
CA ASP A 179 -13.32 -13.61 5.51
C ASP A 179 -14.00 -12.56 6.43
N ASN A 180 -14.05 -11.32 6.02
CA ASN A 180 -14.78 -10.25 6.69
C ASN A 180 -16.30 -10.29 6.44
N SER A 181 -16.83 -11.26 5.72
CA SER A 181 -18.26 -11.38 5.43
C SER A 181 -18.83 -12.66 6.01
N LEU A 182 -19.98 -12.55 6.69
CA LEU A 182 -20.76 -13.71 7.19
C LEU A 182 -21.20 -14.70 6.09
N SER A 183 -20.80 -14.45 4.85
CA SER A 183 -21.16 -15.22 3.66
C SER A 183 -19.97 -15.89 2.99
N ASP A 184 -18.79 -15.83 3.57
CA ASP A 184 -17.65 -16.53 3.00
C ASP A 184 -17.67 -18.02 3.40
N PRO A 185 -17.89 -18.92 2.44
CA PRO A 185 -17.81 -20.37 2.69
C PRO A 185 -16.39 -20.92 2.57
N SER A 186 -15.37 -20.12 2.20
CA SER A 186 -14.02 -20.63 1.91
C SER A 186 -13.21 -20.92 3.17
N GLY A 187 -13.47 -20.18 4.25
CA GLY A 187 -12.76 -20.34 5.51
C GLY A 187 -11.28 -19.94 5.47
N ASP A 188 -10.88 -19.20 4.43
CA ASP A 188 -9.51 -18.73 4.29
C ASP A 188 -9.35 -17.40 5.02
N ASN A 189 -8.68 -17.43 6.15
CA ASN A 189 -8.44 -16.24 6.98
C ASN A 189 -7.47 -15.26 6.31
N ASN A 190 -7.66 -13.96 6.59
CA ASN A 190 -6.69 -12.94 6.23
C ASN A 190 -5.32 -13.30 6.80
N SER A 191 -4.25 -13.10 6.05
CA SER A 191 -2.96 -13.70 6.36
C SER A 191 -1.79 -12.82 5.94
N VAL A 192 -0.62 -13.10 6.51
CA VAL A 192 0.66 -12.49 6.13
C VAL A 192 1.54 -13.56 5.49
N TRP A 193 2.13 -13.20 4.38
CA TRP A 193 3.04 -14.01 3.57
C TRP A 193 4.39 -13.31 3.44
N SER A 194 5.39 -14.04 3.01
CA SER A 194 6.71 -13.48 2.68
C SER A 194 7.29 -14.12 1.44
N VAL A 195 8.18 -13.39 0.76
CA VAL A 195 9.03 -13.88 -0.32
C VAL A 195 10.46 -13.44 -0.07
N ASP A 196 11.41 -14.33 -0.32
CA ASP A 196 12.84 -14.04 -0.18
C ASP A 196 13.34 -13.14 -1.30
N LEU A 197 14.34 -12.32 -0.98
CA LEU A 197 15.10 -11.56 -1.97
C LEU A 197 16.52 -12.14 -2.13
N ASP A 198 17.02 -12.13 -3.35
CA ASP A 198 18.42 -12.49 -3.63
C ASP A 198 19.38 -11.32 -3.31
N ALA A 199 20.68 -11.54 -3.57
CA ALA A 199 21.71 -10.54 -3.34
C ALA A 199 21.60 -9.28 -4.23
N THR A 200 20.78 -9.32 -5.27
CA THR A 200 20.45 -8.17 -6.14
C THR A 200 19.13 -7.49 -5.73
N GLY A 201 18.50 -8.02 -4.68
CA GLY A 201 17.20 -7.56 -4.20
C GLY A 201 16.03 -7.99 -5.06
N ASP A 202 16.21 -8.99 -5.94
CA ASP A 202 15.11 -9.55 -6.74
C ASP A 202 14.40 -10.68 -6.00
N PHE A 203 13.14 -10.90 -6.34
CA PHE A 203 12.35 -11.97 -5.76
C PHE A 203 12.93 -13.35 -6.07
N THR A 204 12.96 -14.24 -5.09
CA THR A 204 13.43 -15.62 -5.25
C THR A 204 12.39 -16.62 -4.77
N GLY A 205 12.18 -17.64 -5.58
CA GLY A 205 11.27 -18.74 -5.19
C GLY A 205 9.80 -18.34 -5.20
N SER A 206 9.04 -19.03 -4.37
CA SER A 206 7.62 -18.78 -4.15
C SER A 206 7.38 -18.14 -2.78
N GLU A 207 6.19 -17.63 -2.62
CA GLU A 207 5.69 -17.10 -1.36
C GLU A 207 5.63 -18.18 -0.26
N SER A 208 5.73 -17.73 0.98
CA SER A 208 5.62 -18.59 2.16
C SER A 208 4.65 -17.95 3.15
N LEU A 209 3.68 -18.73 3.64
CA LEU A 209 2.77 -18.29 4.68
C LEU A 209 3.54 -18.05 5.98
N CYS A 210 3.44 -16.84 6.52
CA CYS A 210 3.98 -16.52 7.85
C CYS A 210 2.97 -16.89 8.94
N PHE A 211 1.76 -16.38 8.83
CA PHE A 211 0.63 -16.75 9.70
C PHE A 211 -0.70 -16.30 9.07
N ALA A 212 -1.78 -16.96 9.46
CA ALA A 212 -3.15 -16.53 9.24
C ALA A 212 -3.72 -15.94 10.53
N LEU A 213 -4.59 -14.95 10.42
CA LEU A 213 -5.29 -14.39 11.58
C LEU A 213 -6.31 -15.40 12.08
N GLU A 214 -6.54 -15.40 13.39
CA GLU A 214 -7.63 -16.17 13.99
C GLU A 214 -8.95 -15.42 13.84
N ASP A 215 -10.03 -16.17 13.73
CA ASP A 215 -11.38 -15.60 13.76
C ASP A 215 -11.61 -14.79 15.03
N ASN A 216 -12.20 -13.64 14.88
CA ASN A 216 -12.58 -12.84 16.02
C ASN A 216 -13.70 -13.54 16.82
N THR A 217 -13.35 -14.05 18.00
CA THR A 217 -14.31 -14.71 18.91
C THR A 217 -14.95 -13.74 19.90
N GLY A 218 -14.59 -12.45 19.86
CA GLY A 218 -14.99 -11.46 20.86
C GLY A 218 -15.74 -10.26 20.31
N SER A 219 -16.69 -9.78 21.09
CA SER A 219 -17.57 -8.63 20.83
C SER A 219 -16.86 -7.26 20.92
N PHE A 220 -15.60 -7.13 20.51
CA PHE A 220 -14.85 -5.88 20.72
C PHE A 220 -15.15 -4.81 19.67
N MET A 221 -15.60 -5.18 18.50
CA MET A 221 -16.15 -4.27 17.49
C MET A 221 -17.50 -4.80 17.03
N SER A 222 -18.48 -3.96 16.96
CA SER A 222 -19.85 -4.31 16.62
C SER A 222 -19.91 -4.87 15.20
N GLY A 223 -19.81 -6.17 15.02
CA GLY A 223 -20.20 -6.63 13.74
C GLY A 223 -19.99 -8.08 13.42
N ILE A 224 -18.82 -8.61 13.40
CA ILE A 224 -18.61 -9.91 12.79
C ILE A 224 -17.86 -10.83 13.76
N VAL A 225 -18.60 -11.80 14.28
CA VAL A 225 -18.04 -12.92 15.06
C VAL A 225 -17.78 -14.06 14.05
N GLY A 226 -16.59 -14.61 14.09
CA GLY A 226 -16.23 -15.74 13.23
C GLY A 226 -15.59 -15.34 11.90
N ALA A 227 -14.90 -14.18 11.86
CA ALA A 227 -14.10 -13.76 10.72
C ALA A 227 -12.85 -13.00 11.19
N SER A 228 -11.80 -13.01 10.39
CA SER A 228 -10.62 -12.16 10.54
C SER A 228 -10.79 -10.84 9.78
N TYR A 229 -10.02 -9.81 10.13
CA TYR A 229 -10.03 -8.54 9.43
C TYR A 229 -8.81 -8.38 8.53
N PRO A 230 -8.92 -7.68 7.37
CA PRO A 230 -7.78 -7.49 6.49
C PRO A 230 -6.68 -6.65 7.14
N ILE A 231 -5.44 -7.07 6.94
CA ILE A 231 -4.25 -6.38 7.43
C ILE A 231 -3.88 -5.27 6.44
N SER A 232 -4.02 -4.03 6.88
CA SER A 232 -3.75 -2.86 6.06
C SER A 232 -2.31 -2.39 6.11
N ASP A 233 -1.57 -2.71 7.16
CA ASP A 233 -0.17 -2.30 7.31
C ASP A 233 0.64 -3.33 8.11
N ILE A 234 1.94 -3.37 7.82
CA ILE A 234 2.94 -4.24 8.46
C ILE A 234 4.12 -3.39 8.85
N ALA A 235 4.59 -3.51 10.09
CA ALA A 235 5.78 -2.83 10.56
C ALA A 235 6.69 -3.78 11.34
N PHE A 236 8.00 -3.49 11.37
CA PHE A 236 8.96 -4.24 12.15
C PHE A 236 9.68 -3.34 13.14
N SER A 237 9.86 -3.84 14.36
CA SER A 237 10.80 -3.26 15.30
C SER A 237 12.23 -3.65 14.98
N SER A 238 13.19 -2.95 15.59
CA SER A 238 14.62 -3.23 15.40
C SER A 238 15.07 -4.60 15.94
N ASP A 239 14.28 -5.21 16.80
CA ASP A 239 14.50 -6.56 17.36
C ASP A 239 13.74 -7.66 16.59
N GLY A 240 13.19 -7.32 15.40
CA GLY A 240 12.57 -8.28 14.47
C GLY A 240 11.12 -8.65 14.78
N LYS A 241 10.47 -7.96 15.73
CA LYS A 241 9.05 -8.20 15.98
C LYS A 241 8.20 -7.55 14.90
N MET A 242 7.28 -8.31 14.34
CA MET A 242 6.29 -7.83 13.40
C MET A 242 5.09 -7.25 14.16
N TYR A 243 4.61 -6.13 13.68
CA TYR A 243 3.35 -5.50 14.08
C TYR A 243 2.46 -5.41 12.87
N VAL A 244 1.21 -5.76 13.01
CA VAL A 244 0.19 -5.68 11.95
C VAL A 244 -0.96 -4.80 12.41
N CYS A 245 -1.53 -4.07 11.46
CA CYS A 245 -2.72 -3.24 11.70
C CYS A 245 -3.88 -3.85 10.92
N GLU A 246 -4.88 -4.35 11.64
CA GLU A 246 -6.15 -4.78 11.07
C GLU A 246 -7.06 -3.55 10.84
N LYS A 247 -7.88 -3.60 9.78
CA LYS A 247 -8.81 -2.53 9.45
C LYS A 247 -10.23 -2.85 9.90
#